data_740543cad84e6abc9eb762a65b4f67e0
#
_entry.id   740543cad84e6abc9eb762a65b4f67e0
#
_cell.length_a   1.000
_cell.length_b   1.000
_cell.length_c   1.000
_cell.angle_alpha   90.00
_cell.angle_beta   90.00
_cell.angle_gamma   90.00
#
_symmetry.space_group_name_H-M   'P 1'
#
loop_
_entity.id
_entity.type
_entity.pdbx_description
1 polymer ?
#
loop_
_entity_poly.entity_id
_entity_poly.type
_entity_poly.pdbx_seq_one_letter_code
_entity_poly.pdbx_strand_id
1 'polypeptide(L)'
;KLSKQMKKTTVFITHDLDEAVRVGHRIAIMRDGKVIQVGTPEEIVVSPADDYVADFVKGISRLKVVQAKSIMQSVESFENKNGKLSNDLEVVNESDLLSKLIETSASKDKPVIVQNSESKIVGVISQADLLKAVIEGGDGE
;
A
#
# COMPACT_ATOMS: atom_id res chain seq x y z
N LYS A 1 -1.83 -6.70 18.54
CA LYS A 1 -3.17 -6.65 19.10
C LYS A 1 -3.24 -5.88 20.40
N LEU A 2 -2.53 -6.36 21.39
CA LEU A 2 -2.47 -5.65 22.67
C LEU A 2 -1.83 -4.29 22.51
N SER A 3 -0.79 -4.21 21.69
CA SER A 3 -0.13 -2.93 21.47
C SER A 3 -1.08 -1.91 20.87
N LYS A 4 -1.98 -2.36 20.02
CA LYS A 4 -2.96 -1.47 19.41
C LYS A 4 -3.93 -0.93 20.45
N GLN A 5 -4.47 -1.82 21.27
CA GLN A 5 -5.45 -1.44 22.27
C GLN A 5 -4.86 -0.57 23.37
N MET A 6 -3.65 -0.87 23.75
CA MET A 6 -2.99 -0.20 24.86
C MET A 6 -2.12 0.97 24.41
N LYS A 7 -2.00 1.15 23.10
CA LYS A 7 -1.18 2.21 22.53
C LYS A 7 0.25 2.17 23.03
N LYS A 8 0.74 0.98 23.30
CA LYS A 8 2.11 0.79 23.74
C LYS A 8 3.01 0.53 22.55
N THR A 9 4.24 0.97 22.66
CA THR A 9 5.26 0.61 21.68
C THR A 9 5.69 -0.82 21.96
N THR A 10 5.56 -1.67 20.97
CA THR A 10 5.95 -3.07 21.10
C THR A 10 7.04 -3.37 20.09
N VAL A 11 8.16 -3.91 20.57
CA VAL A 11 9.21 -4.36 19.68
C VAL A 11 9.05 -5.85 19.46
N PHE A 12 8.99 -6.23 18.21
CA PHE A 12 8.73 -7.60 17.82
C PHE A 12 9.90 -8.10 16.99
N ILE A 13 10.62 -9.09 17.49
CA ILE A 13 11.79 -9.61 16.80
C ILE A 13 11.43 -10.90 16.08
N THR A 14 11.66 -10.92 14.77
CA THR A 14 11.32 -12.08 13.97
C THR A 14 12.26 -12.17 12.78
N HIS A 15 12.46 -13.41 12.33
CA HIS A 15 13.16 -13.66 11.07
C HIS A 15 12.19 -13.81 9.91
N ASP A 16 10.89 -13.79 10.20
CA ASP A 16 9.86 -13.94 9.19
C ASP A 16 9.35 -12.57 8.79
N LEU A 17 9.79 -12.11 7.64
CA LEU A 17 9.44 -10.77 7.17
C LEU A 17 7.95 -10.64 6.88
N ASP A 18 7.32 -11.71 6.37
CA ASP A 18 5.87 -11.69 6.16
C ASP A 18 5.12 -11.44 7.46
N GLU A 19 5.59 -12.07 8.54
CA GLU A 19 4.98 -11.87 9.84
C GLU A 19 5.16 -10.43 10.31
N ALA A 20 6.37 -9.89 10.15
CA ALA A 20 6.64 -8.52 10.55
C ALA A 20 5.76 -7.54 9.80
N VAL A 21 5.56 -7.78 8.52
CA VAL A 21 4.73 -6.91 7.70
C VAL A 21 3.29 -6.90 8.19
N ARG A 22 2.78 -8.06 8.62
CA ARG A 22 1.39 -8.14 9.05
C ARG A 22 1.17 -7.59 10.45
N VAL A 23 2.18 -7.68 11.30
CA VAL A 23 2.01 -7.34 12.72
C VAL A 23 2.47 -5.92 13.02
N GLY A 24 3.58 -5.50 12.44
CA GLY A 24 4.20 -4.25 12.79
C GLY A 24 3.59 -3.05 12.09
N HIS A 25 3.44 -1.95 12.83
CA HIS A 25 3.08 -0.68 12.24
C HIS A 25 4.30 -0.03 11.61
N ARG A 26 5.45 -0.24 12.20
CA ARG A 26 6.71 0.22 11.65
C ARG A 26 7.72 -0.90 11.80
N ILE A 27 8.61 -0.98 10.85
CA ILE A 27 9.60 -2.05 10.80
C ILE A 27 10.98 -1.43 10.79
N ALA A 28 11.89 -2.00 11.57
CA ALA A 28 13.29 -1.60 11.55
C ALA A 28 14.10 -2.75 10.95
N ILE A 29 14.83 -2.45 9.90
CA ILE A 29 15.74 -3.43 9.28
C ILE A 29 17.12 -3.20 9.86
N MET A 30 17.72 -4.25 10.39
CA MET A 30 19.02 -4.14 11.05
C MET A 30 20.05 -5.01 10.37
N ARG A 31 21.29 -4.57 10.46
CA ARG A 31 22.42 -5.31 9.93
C ARG A 31 23.63 -5.01 10.80
N ASP A 32 24.29 -6.05 11.27
CA ASP A 32 25.50 -5.93 12.08
C ASP A 32 25.30 -5.01 13.30
N GLY A 33 24.14 -5.13 13.92
CA GLY A 33 23.82 -4.35 15.12
C GLY A 33 23.40 -2.93 14.85
N LYS A 34 23.28 -2.54 13.59
CA LYS A 34 22.89 -1.18 13.24
C LYS A 34 21.54 -1.16 12.52
N VAL A 35 20.78 -0.11 12.78
CA VAL A 35 19.52 0.07 12.07
C VAL A 35 19.82 0.66 10.69
N ILE A 36 19.40 -0.06 9.66
CA ILE A 36 19.62 0.39 8.27
C ILE A 36 18.45 1.23 7.79
N GLN A 37 17.23 0.82 8.15
CA GLN A 37 16.05 1.55 7.71
C GLN A 37 14.91 1.30 8.68
N VAL A 38 14.12 2.34 8.93
CA VAL A 38 12.89 2.25 9.72
C VAL A 38 11.77 2.87 8.89
N GLY A 39 10.63 2.22 8.85
CA GLY A 39 9.48 2.76 8.14
C GLY A 39 8.30 1.82 8.20
N THR A 40 7.22 2.21 7.54
CA THR A 40 6.08 1.33 7.39
C THR A 40 6.46 0.21 6.43
N PRO A 41 5.71 -0.91 6.46
CA PRO A 41 5.99 -1.98 5.51
C PRO A 41 6.00 -1.50 4.06
N GLU A 42 5.05 -0.64 3.71
CA GLU A 42 4.98 -0.13 2.35
C GLU A 42 6.21 0.69 2.00
N GLU A 43 6.63 1.58 2.91
CA GLU A 43 7.81 2.41 2.65
C GLU A 43 9.05 1.57 2.39
N ILE A 44 9.23 0.54 3.19
CA ILE A 44 10.42 -0.28 3.08
C ILE A 44 10.41 -1.09 1.78
N VAL A 45 9.26 -1.62 1.41
CA VAL A 45 9.16 -2.43 0.19
C VAL A 45 9.27 -1.56 -1.06
N VAL A 46 8.63 -0.39 -1.05
CA VAL A 46 8.60 0.48 -2.22
C VAL A 46 9.89 1.29 -2.38
N SER A 47 10.46 1.72 -1.27
CA SER A 47 11.64 2.59 -1.29
C SER A 47 12.72 2.06 -0.35
N PRO A 48 13.32 0.91 -0.67
CA PRO A 48 14.39 0.37 0.18
C PRO A 48 15.57 1.33 0.21
N ALA A 49 16.20 1.43 1.39
CA ALA A 49 17.27 2.40 1.59
C ALA A 49 18.54 2.04 0.82
N ASP A 50 18.78 0.75 0.65
CA ASP A 50 19.97 0.30 -0.09
C ASP A 50 19.72 -1.09 -0.65
N ASP A 51 20.75 -1.64 -1.29
CA ASP A 51 20.63 -2.96 -1.94
C ASP A 51 20.37 -4.07 -0.92
N TYR A 52 20.91 -3.93 0.28
CA TYR A 52 20.68 -4.93 1.31
C TYR A 52 19.20 -5.01 1.65
N VAL A 53 18.57 -3.86 1.87
CA VAL A 53 17.13 -3.84 2.18
C VAL A 53 16.32 -4.32 0.99
N ALA A 54 16.70 -3.91 -0.22
CA ALA A 54 16.00 -4.35 -1.43
C ALA A 54 15.98 -5.86 -1.54
N ASP A 55 17.14 -6.49 -1.31
CA ASP A 55 17.22 -7.95 -1.33
C ASP A 55 16.39 -8.59 -0.23
N PHE A 56 16.42 -7.96 0.95
CA PHE A 56 15.75 -8.49 2.12
C PHE A 56 14.24 -8.54 1.90
N VAL A 57 13.66 -7.51 1.25
CA VAL A 57 12.21 -7.43 1.04
C VAL A 57 11.76 -8.01 -0.31
N LYS A 58 12.67 -8.56 -1.05
CA LYS A 58 12.41 -9.03 -2.41
C LYS A 58 11.27 -10.03 -2.48
N GLY A 59 11.10 -10.85 -1.45
CA GLY A 59 10.04 -11.83 -1.42
C GLY A 59 8.68 -11.30 -1.01
N ILE A 60 8.60 -10.03 -0.65
CA ILE A 60 7.35 -9.45 -0.20
C ILE A 60 6.59 -8.89 -1.40
N SER A 61 5.36 -9.35 -1.57
CA SER A 61 4.52 -8.88 -2.67
C SER A 61 4.01 -7.47 -2.40
N ARG A 62 4.13 -6.60 -3.39
CA ARG A 62 3.56 -5.26 -3.29
C ARG A 62 2.04 -5.32 -3.14
N LEU A 63 1.43 -6.39 -3.62
CA LEU A 63 -0.01 -6.56 -3.46
C LEU A 63 -0.43 -6.58 -1.99
N LYS A 64 0.47 -6.95 -1.11
CA LYS A 64 0.19 -7.10 0.31
C LYS A 64 0.55 -5.89 1.15
N VAL A 65 1.23 -4.89 0.58
CA VAL A 65 1.67 -3.73 1.36
C VAL A 65 1.26 -2.39 0.77
N VAL A 66 1.07 -2.31 -0.55
CA VAL A 66 0.71 -1.04 -1.17
C VAL A 66 -0.77 -0.76 -0.91
N GLN A 67 -1.06 0.44 -0.45
CA GLN A 67 -2.42 0.84 -0.11
C GLN A 67 -3.00 1.77 -1.18
N ALA A 68 -4.33 1.86 -1.20
CA ALA A 68 -5.03 2.68 -2.17
C ALA A 68 -4.53 4.13 -2.14
N LYS A 69 -4.29 4.66 -0.95
CA LYS A 69 -3.88 6.07 -0.83
C LYS A 69 -2.54 6.35 -1.52
N SER A 70 -1.74 5.32 -1.74
CA SER A 70 -0.42 5.49 -2.34
C SER A 70 -0.46 5.53 -3.86
N ILE A 71 -1.54 5.06 -4.47
CA ILE A 71 -1.63 5.01 -5.94
C ILE A 71 -2.79 5.81 -6.49
N MET A 72 -3.65 6.37 -5.65
CA MET A 72 -4.79 7.15 -6.11
C MET A 72 -4.34 8.49 -6.65
N GLN A 73 -5.16 9.04 -7.55
CA GLN A 73 -4.98 10.42 -7.98
C GLN A 73 -6.13 11.24 -7.39
N SER A 74 -5.97 12.55 -7.36
CA SER A 74 -7.02 13.41 -6.84
C SER A 74 -8.24 13.34 -7.75
N VAL A 75 -9.42 13.60 -7.16
CA VAL A 75 -10.64 13.65 -7.95
C VAL A 75 -10.53 14.71 -9.03
N GLU A 76 -9.96 15.86 -8.68
CA GLU A 76 -9.81 16.94 -9.64
C GLU A 76 -8.93 16.52 -10.82
N SER A 77 -7.82 15.87 -10.52
CA SER A 77 -6.91 15.42 -11.58
C SER A 77 -7.61 14.42 -12.51
N PHE A 78 -8.36 13.50 -11.93
CA PHE A 78 -9.07 12.52 -12.72
C PHE A 78 -10.13 13.17 -13.60
N GLU A 79 -10.92 14.07 -13.01
CA GLU A 79 -12.02 14.68 -13.75
C GLU A 79 -11.53 15.62 -14.86
N ASN A 80 -10.38 16.24 -14.65
CA ASN A 80 -9.80 17.08 -15.70
C ASN A 80 -9.44 16.29 -16.94
N LYS A 81 -9.08 15.02 -16.78
CA LYS A 81 -8.69 14.18 -17.90
C LYS A 81 -9.83 13.36 -18.48
N ASN A 82 -10.78 12.97 -17.63
CA ASN A 82 -11.77 11.98 -18.00
C ASN A 82 -13.21 12.44 -17.85
N GLY A 83 -13.43 13.66 -17.38
CA GLY A 83 -14.78 14.16 -17.12
C GLY A 83 -15.26 13.76 -15.76
N LYS A 84 -16.47 14.16 -15.44
CA LYS A 84 -17.01 13.95 -14.09
C LYS A 84 -17.22 12.47 -13.78
N LEU A 85 -17.02 12.14 -12.51
CA LEU A 85 -17.24 10.80 -12.03
C LEU A 85 -18.73 10.44 -12.11
N SER A 86 -19.01 9.19 -12.44
CA SER A 86 -20.38 8.70 -12.42
C SER A 86 -20.75 8.34 -10.98
N ASN A 87 -22.05 8.08 -10.77
CA ASN A 87 -22.56 7.82 -9.44
C ASN A 87 -22.55 6.35 -9.05
N ASP A 88 -22.20 5.47 -9.98
CA ASP A 88 -22.32 4.03 -9.78
C ASP A 88 -20.97 3.35 -9.57
N LEU A 89 -19.95 4.10 -9.12
CA LEU A 89 -18.62 3.55 -8.95
C LEU A 89 -18.48 2.87 -7.59
N GLU A 90 -17.65 1.84 -7.57
CA GLU A 90 -17.31 1.17 -6.33
C GLU A 90 -16.48 2.08 -5.45
N VAL A 91 -16.65 1.94 -4.13
CA VAL A 91 -15.92 2.74 -3.16
C VAL A 91 -15.00 1.82 -2.37
N VAL A 92 -13.74 2.21 -2.23
CA VAL A 92 -12.78 1.47 -1.44
C VAL A 92 -12.19 2.41 -0.39
N ASN A 93 -11.55 1.82 0.62
CA ASN A 93 -10.93 2.60 1.68
C ASN A 93 -9.50 2.95 1.31
N GLU A 94 -9.02 4.08 1.79
CA GLU A 94 -7.66 4.51 1.48
C GLU A 94 -6.61 3.54 1.99
N SER A 95 -6.95 2.74 3.00
CA SER A 95 -6.04 1.75 3.57
C SER A 95 -6.18 0.36 2.95
N ASP A 96 -7.09 0.19 1.99
CA ASP A 96 -7.25 -1.10 1.33
C ASP A 96 -6.00 -1.44 0.54
N LEU A 97 -5.61 -2.71 0.58
CA LEU A 97 -4.40 -3.16 -0.09
C LEU A 97 -4.64 -3.36 -1.58
N LEU A 98 -3.55 -3.32 -2.33
CA LEU A 98 -3.62 -3.46 -3.78
C LEU A 98 -4.31 -4.75 -4.21
N SER A 99 -4.09 -5.85 -3.47
CA SER A 99 -4.76 -7.11 -3.79
C SER A 99 -6.28 -6.97 -3.76
N LYS A 100 -6.79 -6.26 -2.75
CA LYS A 100 -8.23 -6.04 -2.66
C LYS A 100 -8.73 -5.13 -3.76
N LEU A 101 -7.95 -4.11 -4.12
CA LEU A 101 -8.33 -3.21 -5.20
C LEU A 101 -8.48 -3.95 -6.52
N ILE A 102 -7.56 -4.88 -6.76
CA ILE A 102 -7.61 -5.68 -7.98
C ILE A 102 -8.87 -6.54 -7.99
N GLU A 103 -9.19 -7.17 -6.88
CA GLU A 103 -10.41 -7.97 -6.80
C GLU A 103 -11.65 -7.14 -7.05
N THR A 104 -11.69 -5.95 -6.44
CA THR A 104 -12.85 -5.07 -6.57
C THR A 104 -13.07 -4.61 -7.99
N SER A 105 -12.00 -4.32 -8.73
CA SER A 105 -12.10 -3.77 -10.08
C SER A 105 -12.00 -4.82 -11.17
N ALA A 106 -11.74 -6.08 -10.83
CA ALA A 106 -11.46 -7.10 -11.83
C ALA A 106 -12.64 -7.36 -12.77
N SER A 107 -13.85 -7.27 -12.25
CA SER A 107 -15.04 -7.57 -13.03
C SER A 107 -15.67 -6.33 -13.64
N LYS A 108 -15.08 -5.16 -13.42
CA LYS A 108 -15.64 -3.90 -13.89
C LYS A 108 -14.59 -3.07 -14.60
N ASP A 109 -15.00 -2.44 -15.66
CA ASP A 109 -14.10 -1.62 -16.47
C ASP A 109 -14.25 -0.15 -16.06
N LYS A 110 -14.32 0.12 -14.77
CA LYS A 110 -14.56 1.45 -14.25
C LYS A 110 -13.58 1.77 -13.14
N PRO A 111 -13.29 3.06 -12.93
CA PRO A 111 -12.45 3.45 -11.81
C PRO A 111 -13.15 3.20 -10.48
N VAL A 112 -12.37 3.19 -9.40
CA VAL A 112 -12.91 3.07 -8.06
C VAL A 112 -12.65 4.36 -7.31
N ILE A 113 -13.55 4.68 -6.37
CA ILE A 113 -13.45 5.88 -5.56
C ILE A 113 -12.83 5.51 -4.23
N VAL A 114 -11.90 6.34 -3.76
CA VAL A 114 -11.20 6.09 -2.50
C VAL A 114 -11.75 7.04 -1.45
N GLN A 115 -12.11 6.49 -0.29
CA GLN A 115 -12.60 7.28 0.82
C GLN A 115 -11.68 7.09 2.02
N ASN A 116 -11.68 8.07 2.92
CA ASN A 116 -10.90 7.97 4.15
C ASN A 116 -11.77 7.38 5.27
N SER A 117 -11.23 7.35 6.49
CA SER A 117 -11.94 6.77 7.62
C SER A 117 -13.20 7.54 8.01
N GLU A 118 -13.33 8.76 7.53
CA GLU A 118 -14.51 9.59 7.78
C GLU A 118 -15.52 9.51 6.64
N SER A 119 -15.33 8.57 5.73
CA SER A 119 -16.18 8.36 4.57
C SER A 119 -16.17 9.53 3.59
N LYS A 120 -15.10 10.31 3.60
CA LYS A 120 -14.93 11.38 2.63
C LYS A 120 -14.12 10.89 1.44
N ILE A 121 -14.52 11.32 0.25
CA ILE A 121 -13.82 10.92 -0.96
C ILE A 121 -12.49 11.68 -1.01
N VAL A 122 -11.39 10.93 -1.10
CA VAL A 122 -10.06 11.53 -1.12
C VAL A 122 -9.31 11.26 -2.40
N GLY A 123 -9.82 10.37 -3.26
CA GLY A 123 -9.13 10.10 -4.51
C GLY A 123 -9.87 9.14 -5.41
N VAL A 124 -9.25 8.85 -6.54
CA VAL A 124 -9.79 7.94 -7.54
C VAL A 124 -8.66 7.08 -8.06
N ILE A 125 -8.95 5.81 -8.30
CA ILE A 125 -7.98 4.89 -8.90
C ILE A 125 -8.58 4.37 -10.20
N SER A 126 -7.94 4.69 -11.31
CA SER A 126 -8.34 4.17 -12.61
C SER A 126 -7.72 2.80 -12.82
N GLN A 127 -8.19 2.08 -13.83
CA GLN A 127 -7.58 0.80 -14.17
C GLN A 127 -6.14 0.98 -14.63
N ALA A 128 -5.85 2.09 -15.28
CA ALA A 128 -4.46 2.38 -15.65
C ALA A 128 -3.59 2.56 -14.42
N ASP A 129 -4.12 3.20 -13.38
CA ASP A 129 -3.38 3.36 -12.13
C ASP A 129 -3.07 2.02 -11.49
N LEU A 130 -4.05 1.12 -11.48
CA LEU A 130 -3.86 -0.22 -10.92
C LEU A 130 -2.83 -1.00 -11.72
N LEU A 131 -2.97 -0.97 -13.04
CA LEU A 131 -2.05 -1.71 -13.90
C LEU A 131 -0.63 -1.21 -13.72
N LYS A 132 -0.45 0.09 -13.64
CA LYS A 132 0.86 0.68 -13.44
C LYS A 132 1.45 0.22 -12.11
N ALA A 133 0.65 0.21 -11.05
CA ALA A 133 1.13 -0.22 -9.74
C ALA A 133 1.58 -1.68 -9.76
N VAL A 134 0.84 -2.53 -10.45
CA VAL A 134 1.19 -3.95 -10.56
C VAL A 134 2.47 -4.13 -11.35
N ILE A 135 2.59 -3.42 -12.48
CA ILE A 135 3.76 -3.54 -13.34
C ILE A 135 5.01 -3.03 -12.63
N GLU A 136 4.91 -1.90 -11.94
CA GLU A 136 6.04 -1.37 -11.20
C GLU A 136 6.51 -2.36 -10.14
N GLY A 137 5.56 -3.07 -9.53
CA GLY A 137 5.93 -4.09 -8.58
C GLY A 137 6.66 -5.25 -9.23
N GLY A 138 6.24 -5.60 -10.45
CA GLY A 138 6.91 -6.67 -11.18
C GLY A 138 8.29 -6.27 -11.64
N ASP A 139 8.48 -5.00 -11.93
CA ASP A 139 9.77 -4.52 -12.39
C ASP A 139 10.79 -4.39 -11.28
N GLY A 140 10.36 -4.57 -10.05
CA GLY A 140 11.26 -4.46 -8.92
C GLY A 140 12.31 -5.54 -8.86
N GLU A 141 12.23 -6.51 -9.72
CA GLU A 141 13.21 -7.58 -9.71
C GLU A 141 14.56 -7.16 -10.22
#